data_70fb3bdf90487739d5b21764d134214b
#
_entry.id   70fb3bdf90487739d5b21764d134214b
#
_cell.length_a   1.000
_cell.length_b   1.000
_cell.length_c   1.000
_cell.angle_alpha   90.00
_cell.angle_beta   90.00
_cell.angle_gamma   90.00
#
_symmetry.space_group_name_H-M   'P 1'
#
loop_
_entity.id
_entity.type
_entity.pdbx_description
1 polymer ?
#
loop_
_entity_poly.entity_id
_entity_poly.type
_entity_poly.pdbx_seq_one_letter_code
_entity_poly.pdbx_strand_id
1 'polypeptide(L)'
;RAHGPAARTTTAQALPVAIIGAGLAGLSCAQALVQAGHQVHVFDKSRGPSGRMSTRRADDHAGPWQCDHGAQYFTARDATFRTEVARWQQAGVAALWDARLASFDGSTWSTPETPLERFVGAPRMTSPAAWLVQGLQQAGERAQTHWQTTVQRLDRQADGWAITSAEHGLHAQRYS
;
A
#
# COMPACT_ATOMS: atom_id res chain seq x y z
N ARG A 1 -24.48 20.03 50.83
CA ARG A 1 -24.78 19.05 49.78
C ARG A 1 -23.53 18.89 48.93
N ALA A 2 -22.85 17.75 49.10
CA ALA A 2 -21.67 17.43 48.31
C ALA A 2 -22.11 16.87 46.95
N HIS A 3 -21.66 17.50 45.87
CA HIS A 3 -21.76 16.94 44.54
C HIS A 3 -20.58 15.98 44.32
N GLY A 4 -20.87 14.68 44.21
CA GLY A 4 -19.91 13.67 43.85
C GLY A 4 -19.43 13.85 42.38
N PRO A 5 -18.18 13.44 42.05
CA PRO A 5 -17.66 13.58 40.70
C PRO A 5 -18.42 12.63 39.76
N ALA A 6 -18.93 13.17 38.65
CA ALA A 6 -19.51 12.41 37.56
C ALA A 6 -18.51 11.39 37.04
N ALA A 7 -18.87 10.12 37.05
CA ALA A 7 -18.07 9.05 36.42
C ALA A 7 -17.92 9.34 34.95
N ARG A 8 -16.68 9.56 34.49
CA ARG A 8 -16.36 9.61 33.07
C ARG A 8 -16.58 8.22 32.50
N THR A 9 -17.61 8.08 31.71
CA THR A 9 -17.83 6.88 30.90
C THR A 9 -16.67 6.80 29.89
N THR A 10 -15.69 5.97 30.16
CA THR A 10 -14.63 5.66 29.19
C THR A 10 -15.30 4.88 28.06
N THR A 11 -15.58 5.54 26.94
CA THR A 11 -16.01 4.86 25.73
C THR A 11 -14.91 3.89 25.35
N ALA A 12 -15.20 2.59 25.32
CA ALA A 12 -14.23 1.58 24.92
C ALA A 12 -13.76 1.94 23.51
N GLN A 13 -12.47 2.26 23.37
CA GLN A 13 -11.88 2.62 22.09
C GLN A 13 -11.97 1.41 21.17
N ALA A 14 -12.55 1.59 19.98
CA ALA A 14 -12.65 0.51 19.00
C ALA A 14 -11.26 -0.02 18.66
N LEU A 15 -11.13 -1.34 18.51
CA LEU A 15 -9.87 -1.96 18.14
C LEU A 15 -9.44 -1.50 16.75
N PRO A 16 -8.14 -1.28 16.51
CA PRO A 16 -7.63 -0.98 15.18
C PRO A 16 -7.82 -2.15 14.23
N VAL A 17 -7.96 -1.87 12.95
CA VAL A 17 -7.98 -2.88 11.88
C VAL A 17 -6.54 -3.20 11.48
N ALA A 18 -6.18 -4.48 11.47
CA ALA A 18 -4.90 -4.93 10.92
C ALA A 18 -5.01 -5.17 9.41
N ILE A 19 -4.07 -4.64 8.65
CA ILE A 19 -3.95 -4.85 7.21
C ILE A 19 -2.60 -5.52 6.95
N ILE A 20 -2.63 -6.70 6.34
CA ILE A 20 -1.42 -7.47 6.07
C ILE A 20 -1.05 -7.33 4.60
N GLY A 21 0.07 -6.66 4.36
CA GLY A 21 0.60 -6.32 3.05
C GLY A 21 0.41 -4.85 2.68
N ALA A 22 1.53 -4.16 2.41
CA ALA A 22 1.58 -2.76 1.97
C ALA A 22 1.76 -2.64 0.45
N GLY A 23 1.13 -3.53 -0.31
CA GLY A 23 0.89 -3.34 -1.73
C GLY A 23 -0.24 -2.34 -1.98
N LEU A 24 -0.53 -2.00 -3.23
CA LEU A 24 -1.59 -1.04 -3.59
C LEU A 24 -2.94 -1.39 -2.95
N ALA A 25 -3.33 -2.66 -2.96
CA ALA A 25 -4.61 -3.10 -2.41
C ALA A 25 -4.69 -2.82 -0.90
N GLY A 26 -3.66 -3.21 -0.13
CA GLY A 26 -3.62 -2.97 1.32
C GLY A 26 -3.57 -1.48 1.67
N LEU A 27 -2.79 -0.70 0.93
CA LEU A 27 -2.69 0.74 1.17
C LEU A 27 -3.98 1.49 0.80
N SER A 28 -4.64 1.11 -0.29
CA SER A 28 -5.94 1.67 -0.66
C SER A 28 -7.02 1.33 0.38
N CYS A 29 -7.03 0.08 0.88
CA CYS A 29 -7.90 -0.34 1.97
C CYS A 29 -7.62 0.49 3.24
N ALA A 30 -6.34 0.66 3.61
CA ALA A 30 -5.95 1.46 4.75
C ALA A 30 -6.45 2.91 4.66
N GLN A 31 -6.29 3.55 3.51
CA GLN A 31 -6.79 4.91 3.30
C GLN A 31 -8.30 5.00 3.43
N ALA A 32 -9.04 4.07 2.83
CA ALA A 32 -10.50 4.04 2.91
C ALA A 32 -10.99 3.88 4.36
N LEU A 33 -10.37 3.00 5.12
CA LEU A 33 -10.69 2.79 6.53
C LEU A 33 -10.37 4.02 7.40
N VAL A 34 -9.22 4.66 7.18
CA VAL A 34 -8.86 5.90 7.88
C VAL A 34 -9.85 7.02 7.57
N GLN A 35 -10.26 7.16 6.31
CA GLN A 35 -11.29 8.13 5.89
C GLN A 35 -12.65 7.84 6.54
N ALA A 36 -12.97 6.56 6.75
CA ALA A 36 -14.18 6.13 7.46
C ALA A 36 -14.06 6.26 9.01
N GLY A 37 -12.93 6.76 9.52
CA GLY A 37 -12.74 7.02 10.95
C GLY A 37 -12.13 5.87 11.75
N HIS A 38 -11.72 4.79 11.10
CA HIS A 38 -11.06 3.66 11.77
C HIS A 38 -9.58 3.94 12.03
N GLN A 39 -9.05 3.33 13.09
CA GLN A 39 -7.61 3.18 13.28
C GLN A 39 -7.12 1.96 12.48
N VAL A 40 -5.98 2.09 11.83
CA VAL A 40 -5.40 1.02 11.01
C VAL A 40 -3.93 0.79 11.32
N HIS A 41 -3.51 -0.48 11.33
CA HIS A 41 -2.11 -0.88 11.39
C HIS A 41 -1.79 -1.71 10.15
N VAL A 42 -0.87 -1.23 9.33
CA VAL A 42 -0.43 -1.92 8.12
C VAL A 42 0.88 -2.65 8.39
N PHE A 43 0.92 -3.94 8.12
CA PHE A 43 2.10 -4.80 8.32
C PHE A 43 2.66 -5.22 6.97
N ASP A 44 3.96 -5.09 6.78
CA ASP A 44 4.63 -5.64 5.60
C ASP A 44 6.01 -6.21 5.95
N LYS A 45 6.34 -7.33 5.34
CA LYS A 45 7.64 -7.99 5.49
C LYS A 45 8.79 -7.22 4.86
N SER A 46 8.49 -6.34 3.92
CA SER A 46 9.47 -5.55 3.17
C SER A 46 9.91 -4.32 3.95
N ARG A 47 10.99 -3.68 3.51
CA ARG A 47 11.48 -2.41 4.07
C ARG A 47 10.65 -1.19 3.65
N GLY A 48 9.69 -1.36 2.77
CA GLY A 48 8.85 -0.28 2.26
C GLY A 48 7.69 -0.80 1.43
N PRO A 49 6.79 0.11 1.01
CA PRO A 49 5.58 -0.24 0.29
C PRO A 49 5.88 -0.67 -1.14
N SER A 50 4.93 -1.29 -1.77
CA SER A 50 4.66 -1.48 -3.20
C SER A 50 4.32 -2.91 -3.61
N GLY A 51 4.77 -3.92 -2.87
CA GLY A 51 4.48 -5.32 -3.23
C GLY A 51 4.95 -5.65 -4.66
N ARG A 52 4.03 -6.07 -5.53
CA ARG A 52 4.32 -6.43 -6.93
C ARG A 52 4.67 -5.24 -7.84
N MET A 53 4.51 -4.02 -7.40
CA MET A 53 4.99 -2.81 -8.10
C MET A 53 6.37 -2.38 -7.58
N SER A 54 7.21 -3.33 -7.21
CA SER A 54 8.51 -3.06 -6.60
C SER A 54 9.57 -2.66 -7.62
N THR A 55 10.48 -1.79 -7.17
CA THR A 55 11.69 -1.38 -7.89
C THR A 55 12.89 -2.04 -7.22
N ARG A 56 13.67 -2.79 -7.97
CA ARG A 56 14.95 -3.35 -7.52
C ARG A 56 16.03 -2.28 -7.60
N ARG A 57 16.86 -2.23 -6.58
CA ARG A 57 18.06 -1.40 -6.54
C ARG A 57 19.25 -2.26 -6.19
N ALA A 58 20.34 -2.04 -6.87
CA ALA A 58 21.62 -2.69 -6.59
C ALA A 58 22.75 -1.72 -6.90
N ASP A 59 23.93 -2.05 -6.38
CA ASP A 59 25.19 -1.40 -6.69
C ASP A 59 26.14 -2.50 -7.15
N ASP A 60 26.73 -2.32 -8.30
CA ASP A 60 27.70 -3.25 -8.88
C ASP A 60 28.94 -2.51 -9.40
N HIS A 61 29.81 -3.20 -10.11
CA HIS A 61 31.05 -2.64 -10.65
C HIS A 61 30.84 -1.46 -11.63
N ALA A 62 29.63 -1.31 -12.19
CA ALA A 62 29.25 -0.17 -13.05
C ALA A 62 28.60 0.98 -12.26
N GLY A 63 28.42 0.81 -10.94
CA GLY A 63 27.79 1.78 -10.04
C GLY A 63 26.34 1.44 -9.70
N PRO A 64 25.64 2.35 -9.00
CA PRO A 64 24.28 2.14 -8.55
C PRO A 64 23.29 2.13 -9.73
N TRP A 65 22.38 1.16 -9.73
CA TRP A 65 21.31 1.08 -10.71
C TRP A 65 19.97 0.70 -10.07
N GLN A 66 18.89 0.96 -10.80
CA GLN A 66 17.55 0.55 -10.40
C GLN A 66 16.74 0.12 -11.62
N CYS A 67 15.82 -0.83 -11.40
CA CYS A 67 14.85 -1.24 -12.40
C CYS A 67 13.53 -1.64 -11.76
N ASP A 68 12.43 -1.39 -12.45
CA ASP A 68 11.11 -1.87 -12.09
C ASP A 68 10.97 -3.32 -12.60
N HIS A 69 11.12 -4.28 -11.68
CA HIS A 69 11.19 -5.70 -12.03
C HIS A 69 9.88 -6.44 -11.78
N GLY A 70 8.91 -5.79 -11.12
CA GLY A 70 7.59 -6.33 -10.86
C GLY A 70 6.63 -6.04 -12.01
N ALA A 71 5.68 -5.12 -11.78
CA ALA A 71 4.81 -4.64 -12.85
C ALA A 71 5.58 -3.71 -13.78
N GLN A 72 5.43 -3.91 -15.09
CA GLN A 72 6.05 -3.07 -16.11
C GLN A 72 5.20 -1.82 -16.38
N TYR A 73 3.89 -1.96 -16.33
CA TYR A 73 2.90 -0.92 -16.46
C TYR A 73 1.60 -1.40 -15.80
N PHE A 74 0.63 -0.51 -15.70
CA PHE A 74 -0.73 -0.86 -15.33
C PHE A 74 -1.73 -0.17 -16.25
N THR A 75 -2.97 -0.66 -16.26
CA THR A 75 -4.06 -0.10 -17.06
C THR A 75 -5.23 0.26 -16.14
N ALA A 76 -5.97 1.30 -16.48
CA ALA A 76 -7.14 1.73 -15.75
C ALA A 76 -8.38 1.67 -16.66
N ARG A 77 -9.23 0.69 -16.45
CA ARG A 77 -10.49 0.52 -17.22
C ARG A 77 -11.71 0.99 -16.43
N ASP A 78 -11.74 0.69 -15.15
CA ASP A 78 -12.81 1.12 -14.25
C ASP A 78 -12.77 2.65 -14.03
N ALA A 79 -13.93 3.30 -14.05
CA ALA A 79 -14.04 4.75 -13.95
C ALA A 79 -13.51 5.30 -12.61
N THR A 80 -13.76 4.58 -11.52
CA THR A 80 -13.28 4.98 -10.18
C THR A 80 -11.76 4.88 -10.13
N PHE A 81 -11.20 3.80 -10.66
CA PHE A 81 -9.75 3.64 -10.71
C PHE A 81 -9.09 4.66 -11.65
N ARG A 82 -9.72 5.03 -12.78
CA ARG A 82 -9.24 6.12 -13.65
C ARG A 82 -9.16 7.45 -12.90
N THR A 83 -10.14 7.74 -12.05
CA THR A 83 -10.14 8.94 -11.20
C THR A 83 -8.94 8.92 -10.24
N GLU A 84 -8.64 7.79 -9.63
CA GLU A 84 -7.49 7.65 -8.74
C GLU A 84 -6.17 7.80 -9.50
N VAL A 85 -6.05 7.18 -10.69
CA VAL A 85 -4.87 7.34 -11.56
C VAL A 85 -4.66 8.81 -11.96
N ALA A 86 -5.74 9.55 -12.24
CA ALA A 86 -5.65 10.99 -12.53
C ALA A 86 -5.11 11.79 -11.32
N ARG A 87 -5.49 11.42 -10.09
CA ARG A 87 -4.93 12.01 -8.88
C ARG A 87 -3.43 11.70 -8.74
N TRP A 88 -3.01 10.48 -9.04
CA TRP A 88 -1.59 10.12 -9.04
C TRP A 88 -0.79 10.88 -10.09
N GLN A 89 -1.37 11.11 -11.28
CA GLN A 89 -0.73 11.94 -12.31
C GLN A 89 -0.60 13.40 -11.87
N GLN A 90 -1.64 13.97 -11.25
CA GLN A 90 -1.60 15.33 -10.68
C GLN A 90 -0.56 15.45 -9.57
N ALA A 91 -0.39 14.41 -8.76
CA ALA A 91 0.64 14.34 -7.72
C ALA A 91 2.05 14.06 -8.28
N GLY A 92 2.20 13.80 -9.58
CA GLY A 92 3.47 13.49 -10.21
C GLY A 92 4.01 12.09 -9.87
N VAL A 93 3.17 11.20 -9.35
CA VAL A 93 3.59 9.83 -8.95
C VAL A 93 3.19 8.75 -9.95
N ALA A 94 2.45 9.11 -10.98
CA ALA A 94 2.17 8.27 -12.15
C ALA A 94 2.21 9.09 -13.45
N ALA A 95 2.46 8.42 -14.55
CA ALA A 95 2.50 9.03 -15.89
C ALA A 95 1.90 8.08 -16.94
N LEU A 96 1.37 8.66 -18.01
CA LEU A 96 1.03 7.88 -19.21
C LEU A 96 2.33 7.35 -19.82
N TRP A 97 2.35 6.06 -20.13
CA TRP A 97 3.47 5.44 -20.78
C TRP A 97 3.25 5.41 -22.29
N ASP A 98 3.75 6.44 -22.95
CA ASP A 98 3.72 6.58 -24.40
C ASP A 98 4.96 5.91 -25.02
N ALA A 99 4.96 4.57 -25.06
CA ALA A 99 6.06 3.78 -25.59
C ALA A 99 5.73 3.24 -26.98
N ARG A 100 6.74 3.18 -27.85
CA ARG A 100 6.65 2.42 -29.08
C ARG A 100 6.62 0.94 -28.77
N LEU A 101 5.50 0.31 -29.05
CA LEU A 101 5.29 -1.11 -28.79
C LEU A 101 5.48 -1.90 -30.06
N ALA A 102 6.13 -3.04 -29.94
CA ALA A 102 6.22 -4.05 -31.01
C ALA A 102 5.98 -5.43 -30.43
N SER A 103 5.35 -6.28 -31.18
CA SER A 103 5.16 -7.69 -30.86
C SER A 103 5.91 -8.53 -31.89
N PHE A 104 6.59 -9.57 -31.42
CA PHE A 104 7.29 -10.55 -32.26
C PHE A 104 6.68 -11.92 -32.03
N ASP A 105 6.20 -12.56 -33.09
CA ASP A 105 5.54 -13.87 -33.03
C ASP A 105 6.50 -15.06 -33.22
N GLY A 106 7.79 -14.78 -33.32
CA GLY A 106 8.86 -15.76 -33.64
C GLY A 106 9.34 -15.67 -35.05
N SER A 107 8.67 -14.95 -35.96
CA SER A 107 9.03 -14.75 -37.35
C SER A 107 8.90 -13.30 -37.82
N THR A 108 7.85 -12.61 -37.38
CA THR A 108 7.46 -11.29 -37.89
C THR A 108 7.22 -10.30 -36.73
N TRP A 109 7.66 -9.06 -36.93
CA TRP A 109 7.36 -7.94 -36.06
C TRP A 109 6.05 -7.28 -36.47
N SER A 110 5.22 -6.97 -35.50
CA SER A 110 3.98 -6.21 -35.69
C SER A 110 3.86 -5.11 -34.62
N THR A 111 3.16 -4.04 -34.96
CA THR A 111 2.78 -3.02 -33.99
C THR A 111 1.40 -3.36 -33.46
N PRO A 112 1.23 -3.59 -32.14
CA PRO A 112 -0.08 -3.87 -31.56
C PRO A 112 -1.00 -2.66 -31.74
N GLU A 113 -2.11 -2.83 -32.44
CA GLU A 113 -3.20 -1.86 -32.46
C GLU A 113 -4.00 -1.96 -31.14
N THR A 114 -3.52 -1.33 -30.08
CA THR A 114 -4.24 -1.33 -28.81
C THR A 114 -4.53 0.12 -28.39
N PRO A 115 -5.80 0.55 -28.36
CA PRO A 115 -6.19 1.87 -27.86
C PRO A 115 -6.06 1.98 -26.33
N LEU A 116 -5.57 0.93 -25.67
CA LEU A 116 -5.51 0.85 -24.22
C LEU A 116 -4.35 1.71 -23.69
N GLU A 117 -4.69 2.73 -22.91
CA GLU A 117 -3.70 3.53 -22.20
C GLU A 117 -2.96 2.68 -21.15
N ARG A 118 -1.65 2.82 -21.13
CA ARG A 118 -0.77 2.21 -20.14
C ARG A 118 -0.16 3.30 -19.28
N PHE A 119 -0.08 3.03 -17.99
CA PHE A 119 0.47 3.96 -17.00
C PHE A 119 1.63 3.31 -16.29
N VAL A 120 2.56 4.14 -15.84
CA VAL A 120 3.71 3.75 -15.02
C VAL A 120 3.78 4.61 -13.78
N GLY A 121 4.37 4.11 -12.72
CA GLY A 121 4.78 4.94 -11.58
C GLY A 121 5.92 5.88 -12.00
N ALA A 122 5.89 7.12 -11.53
CA ALA A 122 6.89 8.15 -11.82
C ALA A 122 7.44 8.74 -10.52
N PRO A 123 8.77 8.85 -10.35
CA PRO A 123 9.86 8.41 -11.24
C PRO A 123 10.13 6.89 -11.20
N ARG A 124 9.38 6.11 -10.44
CA ARG A 124 9.52 4.65 -10.27
C ARG A 124 8.15 4.01 -10.09
N MET A 125 8.05 2.73 -10.41
CA MET A 125 6.80 1.98 -10.23
C MET A 125 6.32 1.94 -8.76
N THR A 126 7.23 2.10 -7.79
CA THR A 126 6.89 2.21 -6.36
C THR A 126 6.25 3.55 -5.96
N SER A 127 6.30 4.59 -6.80
CA SER A 127 5.92 5.95 -6.42
C SER A 127 4.45 6.10 -5.99
N PRO A 128 3.46 5.49 -6.64
CA PRO A 128 2.08 5.55 -6.18
C PRO A 128 1.89 4.97 -4.78
N ALA A 129 2.52 3.82 -4.50
CA ALA A 129 2.43 3.20 -3.17
C ALA A 129 3.10 4.07 -2.08
N ALA A 130 4.25 4.68 -2.39
CA ALA A 130 4.91 5.60 -1.47
C ALA A 130 4.03 6.84 -1.18
N TRP A 131 3.34 7.36 -2.18
CA TRP A 131 2.40 8.48 -2.01
C TRP A 131 1.20 8.11 -1.12
N LEU A 132 0.65 6.89 -1.28
CA LEU A 132 -0.42 6.39 -0.41
C LEU A 132 0.05 6.30 1.06
N VAL A 133 1.29 5.83 1.30
CA VAL A 133 1.87 5.79 2.65
C VAL A 133 2.03 7.19 3.23
N GLN A 134 2.47 8.17 2.46
CA GLN A 134 2.55 9.57 2.93
C GLN A 134 1.17 10.08 3.37
N GLY A 135 0.12 9.77 2.62
CA GLY A 135 -1.25 10.10 3.00
C GLY A 135 -1.68 9.44 4.32
N LEU A 136 -1.29 8.20 4.56
CA LEU A 136 -1.53 7.52 5.83
C LEU A 136 -0.76 8.18 7.00
N GLN A 137 0.50 8.55 6.79
CA GLN A 137 1.31 9.23 7.81
C GLN A 137 0.71 10.57 8.24
N GLN A 138 0.05 11.29 7.33
CA GLN A 138 -0.66 12.54 7.64
C GLN A 138 -1.90 12.31 8.53
N ALA A 139 -2.41 11.10 8.61
CA ALA A 139 -3.51 10.74 9.51
C ALA A 139 -3.07 10.63 10.99
N GLY A 140 -1.77 10.75 11.27
CA GLY A 140 -1.20 10.70 12.63
C GLY A 140 -1.45 9.35 13.30
N GLU A 141 -1.92 9.37 14.55
CA GLU A 141 -2.15 8.16 15.34
C GLU A 141 -3.22 7.19 14.78
N ARG A 142 -4.01 7.64 13.79
CA ARG A 142 -5.01 6.78 13.16
C ARG A 142 -4.43 5.77 12.19
N ALA A 143 -3.19 5.94 11.75
CA ALA A 143 -2.54 5.00 10.83
C ALA A 143 -1.11 4.71 11.29
N GLN A 144 -0.79 3.44 11.45
CA GLN A 144 0.55 2.97 11.76
C GLN A 144 1.04 2.01 10.68
N THR A 145 2.32 2.07 10.35
CA THR A 145 2.96 1.16 9.40
C THR A 145 4.09 0.40 10.08
N HIS A 146 4.08 -0.92 9.96
CA HIS A 146 5.05 -1.83 10.55
C HIS A 146 5.81 -2.52 9.41
N TRP A 147 6.99 -2.00 9.09
CA TRP A 147 7.89 -2.55 8.08
C TRP A 147 8.73 -3.69 8.65
N GLN A 148 9.27 -4.53 7.77
CA GLN A 148 10.10 -5.68 8.17
C GLN A 148 9.39 -6.54 9.21
N THR A 149 8.08 -6.71 9.05
CA THR A 149 7.23 -7.44 9.98
C THR A 149 6.47 -8.51 9.21
N THR A 150 7.00 -9.72 9.26
CA THR A 150 6.43 -10.88 8.58
C THR A 150 5.37 -11.52 9.45
N VAL A 151 4.10 -11.23 9.19
CA VAL A 151 2.98 -11.88 9.89
C VAL A 151 2.95 -13.36 9.52
N GLN A 152 3.03 -14.22 10.51
CA GLN A 152 3.04 -15.67 10.36
C GLN A 152 1.74 -16.32 10.80
N ARG A 153 1.07 -15.75 11.81
CA ARG A 153 -0.13 -16.34 12.38
C ARG A 153 -1.12 -15.29 12.84
N LEU A 154 -2.41 -15.63 12.65
CA LEU A 154 -3.56 -14.90 13.14
C LEU A 154 -4.39 -15.84 13.99
N ASP A 155 -4.65 -15.47 15.23
CA ASP A 155 -5.46 -16.25 16.15
C ASP A 155 -6.68 -15.42 16.60
N ARG A 156 -7.87 -15.99 16.41
CA ARG A 156 -9.09 -15.38 16.94
C ARG A 156 -9.12 -15.59 18.44
N GLN A 157 -9.25 -14.50 19.19
CA GLN A 157 -9.40 -14.46 20.64
C GLN A 157 -10.78 -13.92 21.01
N ALA A 158 -11.16 -14.03 22.28
CA ALA A 158 -12.43 -13.45 22.76
C ALA A 158 -12.46 -11.91 22.62
N ASP A 159 -11.30 -11.27 22.74
CA ASP A 159 -11.10 -9.83 22.71
C ASP A 159 -10.62 -9.27 21.35
N GLY A 160 -10.62 -10.08 20.29
CA GLY A 160 -10.20 -9.67 18.95
C GLY A 160 -9.21 -10.63 18.30
N TRP A 161 -8.51 -10.17 17.28
CA TRP A 161 -7.45 -10.95 16.61
C TRP A 161 -6.09 -10.71 17.24
N ALA A 162 -5.35 -11.76 17.49
CA ALA A 162 -3.95 -11.73 17.88
C ALA A 162 -3.07 -11.97 16.66
N ILE A 163 -2.00 -11.18 16.53
CA ILE A 163 -1.03 -11.26 15.43
C ILE A 163 0.29 -11.77 15.99
N THR A 164 0.89 -12.76 15.32
CA THR A 164 2.26 -13.21 15.59
C THR A 164 3.11 -12.97 14.35
N SER A 165 4.24 -12.28 14.51
CA SER A 165 5.23 -12.06 13.45
C SER A 165 6.53 -12.81 13.72
N ALA A 166 7.31 -13.04 12.66
CA ALA A 166 8.58 -13.72 12.75
C ALA A 166 9.60 -12.93 13.60
N GLU A 167 9.60 -11.61 13.43
CA GLU A 167 10.61 -10.72 14.00
C GLU A 167 10.29 -10.32 15.45
N HIS A 168 9.01 -10.25 15.81
CA HIS A 168 8.56 -9.67 17.09
C HIS A 168 7.73 -10.64 17.95
N GLY A 169 7.46 -11.86 17.46
CA GLY A 169 6.60 -12.80 18.16
C GLY A 169 5.15 -12.32 18.26
N LEU A 170 4.49 -12.61 19.37
CA LEU A 170 3.11 -12.21 19.63
C LEU A 170 3.04 -10.70 19.93
N HIS A 171 2.25 -9.98 19.13
CA HIS A 171 1.98 -8.56 19.35
C HIS A 171 1.02 -8.35 20.54
N ALA A 172 1.30 -7.33 21.37
CA ALA A 172 0.45 -7.02 22.51
C ALA A 172 -0.92 -6.44 22.11
N GLN A 173 -0.97 -5.71 20.99
CA GLN A 173 -2.19 -5.12 20.45
C GLN A 173 -3.15 -6.19 19.93
N ARG A 174 -4.46 -6.00 20.18
CA ARG A 174 -5.55 -6.74 19.54
C ARG A 174 -6.17 -5.95 18.42
N TYR A 175 -6.73 -6.66 17.45
CA TYR A 175 -7.30 -6.09 16.24
C TYR A 175 -8.74 -6.56 16.02
N SER A 176 -9.54 -5.74 15.34
CA SER A 176 -10.92 -6.08 14.97
C SER A 176 -11.00 -6.96 13.72
#